data_09703862407ca642c27adf0982afa5f0
#
_entry.id   09703862407ca642c27adf0982afa5f0
#
_cell.length_a   1.000
_cell.length_b   1.000
_cell.length_c   1.000
_cell.angle_alpha   90.00
_cell.angle_beta   90.00
_cell.angle_gamma   90.00
#
_symmetry.space_group_name_H-M   'P 1'
#
loop_
_entity.id
_entity.type
_entity.pdbx_description
1 polymer ?
#
loop_
_entity_poly.entity_id
_entity_poly.type
_entity_poly.pdbx_seq_one_letter_code
_entity_poly.pdbx_strand_id
1 'polypeptide(L)'
;MTDRSGISKIRERIDGFRTWLERLLIWRVWGRMLEIEFVDRSVALAGKAFVSFFPLVIVVAAFVPERTRASIISAVAARLGLRGDAFSLVQASFASSDDIRRATGLLGLVLTIFFATSFTTALQRVYLRAWRRPPHSGVDTYWRGATWLLVVLVSLALLGGLRDAAGEGAGIVVWAVVVLAVNIGLWWFTAWWLLLGNVRVRVLAPTGVITGIAMAGFALSASVWMPEVVTSNEAQFGLFGVALALVTWFSGAATCILVLSLIHI
;
A
#
# COMPACT_ATOMS: atom_id res chain seq x y z
N MET A 1 50.57 -35.12 -1.15
CA MET A 1 49.47 -35.35 -2.17
C MET A 1 48.16 -35.12 -1.46
N THR A 2 47.79 -33.86 -1.36
CA THR A 2 46.66 -33.37 -0.55
C THR A 2 45.33 -33.61 -1.24
N ASP A 3 44.45 -34.17 -0.51
CA ASP A 3 43.05 -34.59 -0.76
C ASP A 3 42.23 -33.66 -1.65
N ARG A 4 42.46 -33.69 -2.96
CA ARG A 4 41.62 -33.03 -3.98
C ARG A 4 40.28 -33.73 -4.16
N SER A 5 40.14 -35.00 -3.74
CA SER A 5 38.94 -35.80 -3.91
C SER A 5 37.82 -35.45 -2.90
N GLY A 6 38.20 -35.03 -1.70
CA GLY A 6 37.27 -34.60 -0.66
C GLY A 6 36.60 -33.24 -1.00
N ILE A 7 37.41 -32.32 -1.55
CA ILE A 7 36.96 -30.99 -1.91
C ILE A 7 35.99 -31.03 -3.10
N SER A 8 36.20 -31.91 -4.09
CA SER A 8 35.33 -32.08 -5.24
C SER A 8 33.96 -32.63 -4.84
N LYS A 9 33.91 -33.61 -3.95
CA LYS A 9 32.64 -34.19 -3.44
C LYS A 9 31.83 -33.22 -2.58
N ILE A 10 32.49 -32.36 -1.82
CA ILE A 10 31.83 -31.30 -1.05
C ILE A 10 31.25 -30.27 -2.01
N ARG A 11 31.99 -29.90 -3.06
CA ARG A 11 31.52 -28.95 -4.07
C ARG A 11 30.32 -29.48 -4.85
N GLU A 12 30.36 -30.74 -5.29
CA GLU A 12 29.21 -31.38 -5.95
C GLU A 12 27.95 -31.46 -5.05
N ARG A 13 28.10 -31.71 -3.77
CA ARG A 13 26.98 -31.70 -2.79
C ARG A 13 26.41 -30.30 -2.60
N ILE A 14 27.27 -29.31 -2.51
CA ILE A 14 26.84 -27.89 -2.40
C ILE A 14 26.13 -27.45 -3.66
N ASP A 15 26.63 -27.79 -4.84
CA ASP A 15 26.03 -27.47 -6.12
C ASP A 15 24.70 -28.22 -6.32
N GLY A 16 24.61 -29.49 -5.90
CA GLY A 16 23.34 -30.25 -5.91
C GLY A 16 22.29 -29.68 -4.97
N PHE A 17 22.71 -29.27 -3.76
CA PHE A 17 21.81 -28.61 -2.79
C PHE A 17 21.34 -27.23 -3.28
N ARG A 18 22.25 -26.47 -3.88
CA ARG A 18 21.93 -25.18 -4.49
C ARG A 18 20.95 -25.31 -5.65
N THR A 19 21.14 -26.27 -6.52
CA THR A 19 20.23 -26.57 -7.65
C THR A 19 18.86 -27.04 -7.18
N TRP A 20 18.81 -27.79 -6.08
CA TRP A 20 17.55 -28.18 -5.44
C TRP A 20 16.84 -26.98 -4.80
N LEU A 21 17.56 -26.11 -4.09
CA LEU A 21 17.02 -24.87 -3.52
C LEU A 21 16.49 -23.92 -4.61
N GLU A 22 17.19 -23.80 -5.73
CA GLU A 22 16.79 -22.96 -6.87
C GLU A 22 15.49 -23.46 -7.54
N ARG A 23 15.11 -24.71 -7.33
CA ARG A 23 13.81 -25.27 -7.75
C ARG A 23 12.67 -24.91 -6.81
N LEU A 24 12.96 -24.51 -5.57
CA LEU A 24 11.95 -24.05 -4.63
C LEU A 24 11.48 -22.65 -5.01
N LEU A 25 10.17 -22.48 -5.07
CA LEU A 25 9.53 -21.22 -5.41
C LEU A 25 9.99 -20.07 -4.50
N ILE A 26 10.20 -20.38 -3.22
CA ILE A 26 10.70 -19.44 -2.20
C ILE A 26 12.08 -18.89 -2.57
N TRP A 27 12.99 -19.76 -3.04
CA TRP A 27 14.35 -19.35 -3.40
C TRP A 27 14.40 -18.52 -4.68
N ARG A 28 13.53 -18.83 -5.64
CA ARG A 28 13.36 -18.04 -6.86
C ARG A 28 12.82 -16.63 -6.54
N VAL A 29 11.79 -16.56 -5.69
CA VAL A 29 11.24 -15.28 -5.22
C VAL A 29 12.30 -14.49 -4.45
N TRP A 30 13.05 -15.14 -3.54
CA TRP A 30 14.11 -14.49 -2.79
C TRP A 30 15.22 -13.91 -3.68
N GLY A 31 15.73 -14.71 -4.63
CA GLY A 31 16.71 -14.22 -5.61
C GLY A 31 16.21 -13.03 -6.40
N ARG A 32 14.93 -13.07 -6.78
CA ARG A 32 14.29 -11.96 -7.50
C ARG A 32 14.11 -10.72 -6.63
N MET A 33 13.80 -10.88 -5.35
CA MET A 33 13.73 -9.78 -4.39
C MET A 33 15.07 -9.06 -4.28
N LEU A 34 16.17 -9.82 -4.18
CA LEU A 34 17.52 -9.25 -4.13
C LEU A 34 17.88 -8.52 -5.44
N GLU A 35 17.56 -9.10 -6.58
CA GLU A 35 17.80 -8.50 -7.91
C GLU A 35 17.09 -7.14 -8.08
N ILE A 36 15.90 -6.99 -7.52
CA ILE A 36 15.15 -5.73 -7.60
C ILE A 36 15.44 -4.76 -6.45
N GLU A 37 16.40 -5.06 -5.57
CA GLU A 37 16.71 -4.21 -4.41
C GLU A 37 15.46 -3.94 -3.55
N PHE A 38 14.72 -5.01 -3.18
CA PHE A 38 13.38 -4.88 -2.64
C PHE A 38 13.29 -4.02 -1.38
N VAL A 39 14.32 -4.06 -0.51
CA VAL A 39 14.36 -3.28 0.74
C VAL A 39 14.35 -1.79 0.43
N ASP A 40 15.28 -1.32 -0.42
CA ASP A 40 15.40 0.09 -0.76
C ASP A 40 14.14 0.62 -1.45
N ARG A 41 13.53 -0.23 -2.29
CA ARG A 41 12.27 0.13 -2.96
C ARG A 41 11.07 0.13 -2.04
N SER A 42 11.03 -0.78 -1.07
CA SER A 42 9.98 -0.79 -0.05
C SER A 42 10.05 0.49 0.77
N VAL A 43 11.24 0.87 1.23
CA VAL A 43 11.45 2.10 1.99
C VAL A 43 11.12 3.34 1.14
N ALA A 44 11.58 3.38 -0.12
CA ALA A 44 11.28 4.49 -1.02
C ALA A 44 9.78 4.62 -1.31
N LEU A 45 9.08 3.50 -1.50
CA LEU A 45 7.63 3.47 -1.72
C LEU A 45 6.88 3.90 -0.46
N ALA A 46 7.30 3.40 0.70
CA ALA A 46 6.75 3.78 2.00
C ALA A 46 6.91 5.28 2.30
N GLY A 47 8.10 5.83 2.07
CA GLY A 47 8.36 7.26 2.24
C GLY A 47 7.48 8.13 1.33
N LYS A 48 7.30 7.73 0.07
CA LYS A 48 6.39 8.42 -0.84
C LYS A 48 4.93 8.29 -0.44
N ALA A 49 4.50 7.11 0.03
CA ALA A 49 3.16 6.91 0.57
C ALA A 49 2.91 7.81 1.78
N PHE A 50 3.85 7.85 2.72
CA PHE A 50 3.78 8.69 3.91
C PHE A 50 3.64 10.17 3.57
N VAL A 51 4.50 10.70 2.69
CA VAL A 51 4.45 12.12 2.29
C VAL A 51 3.17 12.44 1.52
N SER A 52 2.66 11.50 0.70
CA SER A 52 1.40 11.67 -0.06
C SER A 52 0.16 11.58 0.81
N PHE A 53 0.24 10.89 1.95
CA PHE A 53 -0.90 10.61 2.82
C PHE A 53 -1.53 11.89 3.37
N PHE A 54 -0.74 12.81 3.91
CA PHE A 54 -1.27 14.02 4.54
C PHE A 54 -2.02 14.95 3.55
N PRO A 55 -1.43 15.35 2.41
CA PRO A 55 -2.16 16.14 1.42
C PRO A 55 -3.41 15.43 0.91
N LEU A 56 -3.36 14.11 0.73
CA LEU A 56 -4.50 13.32 0.29
C LEU A 56 -5.65 13.37 1.30
N VAL A 57 -5.33 13.18 2.58
CA VAL A 57 -6.34 13.24 3.66
C VAL A 57 -6.96 14.63 3.74
N ILE A 58 -6.16 15.70 3.62
CA ILE A 58 -6.65 17.08 3.60
C ILE A 58 -7.61 17.33 2.44
N VAL A 59 -7.26 16.89 1.23
CA VAL A 59 -8.12 17.04 0.04
C VAL A 59 -9.40 16.22 0.19
N VAL A 60 -9.31 14.96 0.61
CA VAL A 60 -10.51 14.14 0.84
C VAL A 60 -11.42 14.82 1.86
N ALA A 61 -10.89 15.32 2.97
CA ALA A 61 -11.66 16.01 3.99
C ALA A 61 -12.28 17.32 3.50
N ALA A 62 -11.63 18.04 2.57
CA ALA A 62 -12.17 19.28 2.01
C ALA A 62 -13.38 19.07 1.11
N PHE A 63 -13.46 17.95 0.40
CA PHE A 63 -14.53 17.67 -0.57
C PHE A 63 -15.66 16.77 -0.03
N VAL A 64 -15.48 16.18 1.15
CA VAL A 64 -16.49 15.31 1.77
C VAL A 64 -17.44 16.13 2.64
N PRO A 65 -18.78 15.85 2.60
CA PRO A 65 -19.75 16.51 3.47
C PRO A 65 -19.39 16.35 4.96
N GLU A 66 -19.78 17.36 5.78
CA GLU A 66 -19.44 17.46 7.22
C GLU A 66 -19.73 16.17 8.01
N ARG A 67 -20.92 15.57 7.77
CA ARG A 67 -21.34 14.33 8.44
C ARG A 67 -20.42 13.16 8.12
N THR A 68 -20.00 13.04 6.87
CA THR A 68 -19.10 11.95 6.41
C THR A 68 -17.66 12.22 6.82
N ARG A 69 -17.25 13.50 6.94
CA ARG A 69 -15.91 13.89 7.39
C ARG A 69 -15.62 13.39 8.81
N ALA A 70 -16.52 13.63 9.75
CA ALA A 70 -16.38 13.15 11.12
C ALA A 70 -16.24 11.62 11.19
N SER A 71 -17.04 10.91 10.38
CA SER A 71 -16.96 9.44 10.28
C SER A 71 -15.65 8.96 9.68
N ILE A 72 -15.11 9.64 8.66
CA ILE A 72 -13.82 9.29 8.06
C ILE A 72 -12.68 9.54 9.05
N ILE A 73 -12.68 10.71 9.72
CA ILE A 73 -11.65 11.04 10.72
C ILE A 73 -11.66 10.01 11.86
N SER A 74 -12.84 9.70 12.40
CA SER A 74 -12.97 8.71 13.48
C SER A 74 -12.58 7.29 13.01
N ALA A 75 -12.93 6.89 11.79
CA ALA A 75 -12.55 5.58 11.24
C ALA A 75 -11.05 5.47 11.00
N VAL A 76 -10.42 6.53 10.48
CA VAL A 76 -8.96 6.59 10.28
C VAL A 76 -8.26 6.59 11.63
N ALA A 77 -8.71 7.42 12.58
CA ALA A 77 -8.16 7.48 13.92
C ALA A 77 -8.26 6.14 14.65
N ALA A 78 -9.41 5.47 14.58
CA ALA A 78 -9.61 4.15 15.17
C ALA A 78 -8.69 3.08 14.55
N ARG A 79 -8.51 3.11 13.23
CA ARG A 79 -7.62 2.17 12.52
C ARG A 79 -6.13 2.41 12.79
N LEU A 80 -5.75 3.67 12.96
CA LEU A 80 -4.38 4.07 13.28
C LEU A 80 -4.11 4.11 14.78
N GLY A 81 -5.12 3.82 15.61
CA GLY A 81 -5.01 3.87 17.08
C GLY A 81 -4.79 5.28 17.65
N LEU A 82 -5.11 6.33 16.88
CA LEU A 82 -4.96 7.71 17.33
C LEU A 82 -5.95 8.02 18.47
N ARG A 83 -5.43 8.44 19.60
CA ARG A 83 -6.20 8.84 20.81
C ARG A 83 -5.61 10.10 21.41
N GLY A 84 -6.32 10.70 22.40
CA GLY A 84 -5.81 11.86 23.14
C GLY A 84 -5.41 13.03 22.22
N ASP A 85 -4.23 13.58 22.46
CA ASP A 85 -3.71 14.77 21.77
C ASP A 85 -3.49 14.54 20.28
N ALA A 86 -3.05 13.36 19.86
CA ALA A 86 -2.88 13.02 18.45
C ALA A 86 -4.22 13.04 17.70
N PHE A 87 -5.30 12.53 18.32
CA PHE A 87 -6.64 12.60 17.75
C PHE A 87 -7.16 14.03 17.66
N SER A 88 -7.00 14.81 18.74
CA SER A 88 -7.45 16.20 18.78
C SER A 88 -6.73 17.09 17.76
N LEU A 89 -5.44 16.89 17.54
CA LEU A 89 -4.66 17.59 16.51
C LEU A 89 -5.12 17.24 15.11
N VAL A 90 -5.34 15.96 14.83
CA VAL A 90 -5.92 15.53 13.56
C VAL A 90 -7.30 16.16 13.38
N GLN A 91 -8.17 16.07 14.38
CA GLN A 91 -9.50 16.67 14.33
C GLN A 91 -9.46 18.20 14.14
N ALA A 92 -8.58 18.91 14.86
CA ALA A 92 -8.38 20.35 14.71
C ALA A 92 -7.87 20.74 13.33
N SER A 93 -6.99 19.92 12.73
CA SER A 93 -6.49 20.14 11.37
C SER A 93 -7.59 20.03 10.31
N PHE A 94 -8.69 19.33 10.60
CA PHE A 94 -9.85 19.20 9.72
C PHE A 94 -11.03 20.10 10.10
N ALA A 95 -11.02 20.69 11.29
CA ALA A 95 -12.11 21.55 11.78
C ALA A 95 -12.01 23.01 11.31
N SER A 96 -10.98 23.37 10.55
CA SER A 96 -10.73 24.75 10.17
C SER A 96 -11.73 25.29 9.15
N SER A 97 -12.10 26.55 9.41
CA SER A 97 -13.11 27.37 8.76
C SER A 97 -13.01 27.45 7.22
N ASP A 98 -14.09 27.86 6.57
CA ASP A 98 -14.23 28.02 5.11
C ASP A 98 -13.13 28.86 4.44
N ASP A 99 -12.47 29.76 5.15
CA ASP A 99 -11.38 30.57 4.62
C ASP A 99 -10.07 29.81 4.44
N ILE A 100 -9.74 28.92 5.40
CA ILE A 100 -8.62 27.98 5.25
C ILE A 100 -8.93 26.94 4.17
N ARG A 101 -10.19 26.56 4.03
CA ARG A 101 -10.66 25.65 2.98
C ARG A 101 -10.47 26.23 1.57
N ARG A 102 -10.64 27.54 1.37
CA ARG A 102 -10.41 28.20 0.08
C ARG A 102 -8.92 28.40 -0.21
N ALA A 103 -8.14 28.82 0.79
CA ALA A 103 -6.70 29.04 0.64
C ALA A 103 -5.91 27.74 0.57
N THR A 104 -6.24 26.75 1.41
CA THR A 104 -5.59 25.44 1.46
C THR A 104 -6.09 24.52 0.34
N GLY A 105 -7.34 24.72 -0.14
CA GLY A 105 -7.97 23.87 -1.13
C GLY A 105 -7.20 23.76 -2.44
N LEU A 106 -6.78 24.87 -3.02
CA LEU A 106 -6.02 24.87 -4.28
C LEU A 106 -4.58 24.39 -4.06
N LEU A 107 -3.90 24.88 -3.03
CA LEU A 107 -2.55 24.45 -2.70
C LEU A 107 -2.53 22.97 -2.29
N GLY A 108 -3.47 22.56 -1.45
CA GLY A 108 -3.63 21.16 -1.05
C GLY A 108 -3.91 20.24 -2.25
N LEU A 109 -4.73 20.68 -3.19
CA LEU A 109 -5.00 19.93 -4.43
C LEU A 109 -3.71 19.76 -5.27
N VAL A 110 -2.96 20.86 -5.49
CA VAL A 110 -1.70 20.83 -6.24
C VAL A 110 -0.69 19.91 -5.56
N LEU A 111 -0.50 20.04 -4.25
CA LEU A 111 0.40 19.19 -3.48
C LEU A 111 -0.06 17.72 -3.52
N THR A 112 -1.36 17.46 -3.40
CA THR A 112 -1.90 16.10 -3.48
C THR A 112 -1.63 15.48 -4.84
N ILE A 113 -1.88 16.19 -5.93
CA ILE A 113 -1.59 15.71 -7.29
C ILE A 113 -0.09 15.44 -7.44
N PHE A 114 0.76 16.34 -6.96
CA PHE A 114 2.21 16.19 -7.03
C PHE A 114 2.72 14.97 -6.25
N PHE A 115 2.32 14.81 -5.00
CA PHE A 115 2.76 13.69 -4.17
C PHE A 115 2.11 12.38 -4.58
N ALA A 116 0.83 12.37 -4.93
CA ALA A 116 0.13 11.19 -5.40
C ALA A 116 0.73 10.67 -6.71
N THR A 117 1.08 11.56 -7.65
CA THR A 117 1.77 11.16 -8.88
C THR A 117 3.17 10.63 -8.60
N SER A 118 3.88 11.17 -7.62
CA SER A 118 5.18 10.65 -7.18
C SER A 118 5.06 9.23 -6.61
N PHE A 119 4.04 8.96 -5.78
CA PHE A 119 3.76 7.64 -5.24
C PHE A 119 3.36 6.65 -6.34
N THR A 120 2.38 7.00 -7.19
CA THR A 120 1.90 6.12 -8.25
C THR A 120 2.98 5.81 -9.29
N THR A 121 3.85 6.79 -9.60
CA THR A 121 5.02 6.56 -10.47
C THR A 121 6.01 5.58 -9.83
N ALA A 122 6.24 5.66 -8.52
CA ALA A 122 7.09 4.69 -7.82
C ALA A 122 6.47 3.29 -7.84
N LEU A 123 5.17 3.18 -7.57
CA LEU A 123 4.44 1.93 -7.62
C LEU A 123 4.47 1.32 -9.03
N GLN A 124 4.27 2.13 -10.07
CA GLN A 124 4.38 1.70 -11.47
C GLN A 124 5.76 1.14 -11.79
N ARG A 125 6.83 1.81 -11.36
CA ARG A 125 8.21 1.34 -11.57
C ARG A 125 8.47 0.00 -10.89
N VAL A 126 7.86 -0.24 -9.72
CA VAL A 126 7.91 -1.54 -9.02
C VAL A 126 7.29 -2.62 -9.89
N TYR A 127 6.06 -2.42 -10.38
CA TYR A 127 5.37 -3.38 -11.24
C TYR A 127 6.12 -3.63 -12.55
N LEU A 128 6.56 -2.58 -13.27
CA LEU A 128 7.32 -2.73 -14.50
C LEU A 128 8.59 -3.56 -14.29
N ARG A 129 9.31 -3.32 -13.19
CA ARG A 129 10.51 -4.09 -12.87
C ARG A 129 10.22 -5.54 -12.49
N ALA A 130 9.20 -5.76 -11.64
CA ALA A 130 8.77 -7.10 -11.29
C ALA A 130 8.42 -7.94 -12.54
N TRP A 131 7.78 -7.32 -13.52
CA TRP A 131 7.37 -7.94 -14.77
C TRP A 131 8.39 -7.82 -15.90
N ARG A 132 9.64 -7.43 -15.63
CA ARG A 132 10.73 -7.25 -16.60
C ARG A 132 10.33 -6.41 -17.81
N ARG A 133 9.52 -5.37 -17.57
CA ARG A 133 9.12 -4.43 -18.61
C ARG A 133 10.02 -3.19 -18.60
N PRO A 134 10.25 -2.57 -19.74
CA PRO A 134 11.06 -1.35 -19.83
C PRO A 134 10.40 -0.25 -18.98
N PRO A 135 11.23 0.62 -18.37
CA PRO A 135 10.70 1.78 -17.66
C PRO A 135 9.93 2.67 -18.62
N HIS A 136 8.81 3.19 -18.16
CA HIS A 136 8.00 4.14 -18.92
C HIS A 136 8.11 5.52 -18.28
N SER A 137 8.22 6.54 -19.10
CA SER A 137 8.28 7.94 -18.67
C SER A 137 7.49 8.80 -19.68
N GLY A 138 6.94 9.89 -19.19
CA GLY A 138 6.16 10.82 -20.03
C GLY A 138 4.87 11.24 -19.34
N VAL A 139 4.12 12.09 -20.01
CA VAL A 139 2.84 12.64 -19.53
C VAL A 139 1.82 11.54 -19.23
N ASP A 140 1.84 10.45 -20.00
CA ASP A 140 0.97 9.29 -19.82
C ASP A 140 1.11 8.66 -18.42
N THR A 141 2.31 8.66 -17.85
CA THR A 141 2.55 8.16 -16.49
C THR A 141 1.79 8.97 -15.44
N TYR A 142 1.78 10.29 -15.57
CA TYR A 142 1.08 11.17 -14.63
C TYR A 142 -0.43 11.02 -14.73
N TRP A 143 -0.96 10.97 -15.94
CA TRP A 143 -2.38 10.76 -16.16
C TRP A 143 -2.86 9.41 -15.59
N ARG A 144 -2.11 8.35 -15.84
CA ARG A 144 -2.42 7.03 -15.29
C ARG A 144 -2.36 7.02 -13.77
N GLY A 145 -1.39 7.74 -13.18
CA GLY A 145 -1.31 7.91 -11.74
C GLY A 145 -2.54 8.61 -11.16
N ALA A 146 -2.97 9.71 -11.78
CA ALA A 146 -4.15 10.46 -11.37
C ALA A 146 -5.44 9.61 -11.51
N THR A 147 -5.59 8.89 -12.61
CA THR A 147 -6.73 7.99 -12.82
C THR A 147 -6.76 6.85 -11.80
N TRP A 148 -5.59 6.24 -11.53
CA TRP A 148 -5.49 5.22 -10.50
C TRP A 148 -5.91 5.73 -9.13
N LEU A 149 -5.43 6.92 -8.74
CA LEU A 149 -5.82 7.55 -7.49
C LEU A 149 -7.32 7.80 -7.42
N LEU A 150 -7.91 8.32 -8.50
CA LEU A 150 -9.36 8.54 -8.59
C LEU A 150 -10.14 7.24 -8.38
N VAL A 151 -9.73 6.15 -9.03
CA VAL A 151 -10.36 4.83 -8.86
C VAL A 151 -10.26 4.35 -7.41
N VAL A 152 -9.11 4.51 -6.77
CA VAL A 152 -8.93 4.18 -5.34
C VAL A 152 -9.87 5.00 -4.47
N LEU A 153 -9.93 6.31 -4.66
CA LEU A 153 -10.80 7.21 -3.88
C LEU A 153 -12.28 6.89 -4.07
N VAL A 154 -12.71 6.66 -5.31
CA VAL A 154 -14.10 6.26 -5.62
C VAL A 154 -14.42 4.91 -4.97
N SER A 155 -13.50 3.94 -5.03
CA SER A 155 -13.69 2.64 -4.38
C SER A 155 -13.84 2.77 -2.86
N LEU A 156 -13.02 3.61 -2.22
CA LEU A 156 -13.12 3.89 -0.78
C LEU A 156 -14.44 4.61 -0.42
N ALA A 157 -14.85 5.58 -1.22
CA ALA A 157 -16.11 6.31 -1.02
C ALA A 157 -17.32 5.38 -1.16
N LEU A 158 -17.35 4.52 -2.18
CA LEU A 158 -18.39 3.51 -2.37
C LEU A 158 -18.45 2.52 -1.21
N LEU A 159 -17.29 2.02 -0.77
CA LEU A 159 -17.22 1.14 0.39
C LEU A 159 -17.72 1.83 1.66
N GLY A 160 -17.39 3.11 1.87
CA GLY A 160 -17.92 3.89 3.00
C GLY A 160 -19.45 4.00 2.96
N GLY A 161 -20.01 4.41 1.82
CA GLY A 161 -21.45 4.54 1.67
C GLY A 161 -22.23 3.21 1.79
N LEU A 162 -21.66 2.13 1.27
CA LEU A 162 -22.27 0.80 1.40
C LEU A 162 -22.20 0.25 2.84
N ARG A 163 -21.22 0.67 3.62
CA ARG A 163 -21.08 0.25 5.03
C ARG A 163 -22.30 0.68 5.86
N ASP A 164 -22.74 1.92 5.64
CA ASP A 164 -23.90 2.46 6.36
C ASP A 164 -25.21 1.73 5.99
N ALA A 165 -25.27 1.20 4.76
CA ALA A 165 -26.41 0.43 4.28
C ALA A 165 -26.40 -1.05 4.70
N ALA A 166 -25.24 -1.59 5.11
CA ALA A 166 -25.09 -3.03 5.41
C ALA A 166 -25.77 -3.47 6.72
N GLY A 167 -26.02 -2.53 7.67
CA GLY A 167 -26.64 -2.86 8.95
C GLY A 167 -25.83 -3.82 9.82
N GLU A 168 -26.52 -4.55 10.71
CA GLU A 168 -25.94 -5.51 11.66
C GLU A 168 -26.22 -6.96 11.26
N GLY A 169 -25.59 -7.92 11.93
CA GLY A 169 -25.84 -9.35 11.75
C GLY A 169 -25.33 -9.89 10.42
N ALA A 170 -26.20 -10.52 9.65
CA ALA A 170 -25.85 -11.12 8.35
C ALA A 170 -25.27 -10.10 7.36
N GLY A 171 -25.64 -8.83 7.46
CA GLY A 171 -25.10 -7.74 6.65
C GLY A 171 -23.60 -7.55 6.81
N ILE A 172 -23.04 -7.83 8.00
CA ILE A 172 -21.59 -7.75 8.26
C ILE A 172 -20.83 -8.77 7.40
N VAL A 173 -21.34 -9.98 7.25
CA VAL A 173 -20.70 -11.02 6.42
C VAL A 173 -20.74 -10.63 4.95
N VAL A 174 -21.89 -10.16 4.48
CA VAL A 174 -22.03 -9.66 3.10
C VAL A 174 -21.07 -8.50 2.86
N TRP A 175 -20.99 -7.56 3.81
CA TRP A 175 -20.04 -6.46 3.76
C TRP A 175 -18.58 -6.92 3.66
N ALA A 176 -18.18 -7.89 4.48
CA ALA A 176 -16.81 -8.42 4.45
C ALA A 176 -16.47 -9.04 3.08
N VAL A 177 -17.41 -9.77 2.49
CA VAL A 177 -17.26 -10.35 1.14
C VAL A 177 -17.15 -9.24 0.09
N VAL A 178 -17.98 -8.22 0.16
CA VAL A 178 -17.93 -7.06 -0.77
C VAL A 178 -16.60 -6.34 -0.66
N VAL A 179 -16.12 -6.05 0.55
CA VAL A 179 -14.81 -5.42 0.79
C VAL A 179 -13.69 -6.26 0.19
N LEU A 180 -13.70 -7.57 0.40
CA LEU A 180 -12.69 -8.47 -0.16
C LEU A 180 -12.74 -8.49 -1.69
N ALA A 181 -13.93 -8.57 -2.27
CA ALA A 181 -14.11 -8.57 -3.72
C ALA A 181 -13.65 -7.26 -4.36
N VAL A 182 -14.00 -6.12 -3.76
CA VAL A 182 -13.53 -4.79 -4.22
C VAL A 182 -12.02 -4.68 -4.08
N ASN A 183 -11.45 -5.17 -2.99
CA ASN A 183 -9.99 -5.15 -2.78
C ASN A 183 -9.27 -6.01 -3.83
N ILE A 184 -9.73 -7.22 -4.10
CA ILE A 184 -9.19 -8.08 -5.16
C ILE A 184 -9.29 -7.39 -6.53
N GLY A 185 -10.46 -6.85 -6.85
CA GLY A 185 -10.68 -6.12 -8.10
C GLY A 185 -9.76 -4.90 -8.25
N LEU A 186 -9.56 -4.15 -7.17
CA LEU A 186 -8.69 -2.99 -7.13
C LEU A 186 -7.22 -3.36 -7.38
N TRP A 187 -6.71 -4.42 -6.73
CA TRP A 187 -5.34 -4.88 -6.94
C TRP A 187 -5.13 -5.53 -8.32
N TRP A 188 -6.13 -6.20 -8.84
CA TRP A 188 -6.11 -6.71 -10.21
C TRP A 188 -6.08 -5.56 -11.22
N PHE A 189 -6.96 -4.58 -11.07
CA PHE A 189 -6.95 -3.35 -11.86
C PHE A 189 -5.62 -2.61 -11.74
N THR A 190 -5.08 -2.46 -10.52
CA THR A 190 -3.80 -1.80 -10.26
C THR A 190 -2.66 -2.43 -11.07
N ALA A 191 -2.53 -3.76 -11.03
CA ALA A 191 -1.51 -4.46 -11.78
C ALA A 191 -1.67 -4.23 -13.29
N TRP A 192 -2.88 -4.36 -13.83
CA TRP A 192 -3.14 -4.16 -15.25
C TRP A 192 -2.91 -2.72 -15.71
N TRP A 193 -3.40 -1.75 -14.95
CA TRP A 193 -3.33 -0.34 -15.28
C TRP A 193 -1.90 0.20 -15.24
N LEU A 194 -1.14 -0.18 -14.22
CA LEU A 194 0.24 0.26 -14.05
C LEU A 194 1.22 -0.46 -15.00
N LEU A 195 0.88 -1.64 -15.49
CA LEU A 195 1.63 -2.34 -16.54
C LEU A 195 1.27 -1.86 -17.95
N LEU A 196 0.56 -0.74 -18.09
CA LEU A 196 0.22 -0.10 -19.39
C LEU A 196 -0.63 -0.98 -20.30
N GLY A 197 -1.33 -1.98 -19.78
CA GLY A 197 -2.06 -2.96 -20.55
C GLY A 197 -1.17 -3.93 -21.37
N ASN A 198 0.15 -3.88 -21.20
CA ASN A 198 1.11 -4.74 -21.93
C ASN A 198 1.08 -6.21 -21.50
N VAL A 199 0.28 -6.54 -20.49
CA VAL A 199 0.07 -7.90 -20.01
C VAL A 199 -1.42 -8.22 -20.06
N ARG A 200 -1.76 -9.41 -20.56
CA ARG A 200 -3.16 -9.84 -20.64
C ARG A 200 -3.79 -9.87 -19.24
N VAL A 201 -4.97 -9.30 -19.11
CA VAL A 201 -5.71 -9.17 -17.83
C VAL A 201 -5.82 -10.51 -17.10
N ARG A 202 -6.07 -11.61 -17.84
CA ARG A 202 -6.20 -12.96 -17.26
C ARG A 202 -4.90 -13.47 -16.61
N VAL A 203 -3.75 -13.09 -17.12
CA VAL A 203 -2.43 -13.48 -16.57
C VAL A 203 -2.16 -12.76 -15.24
N LEU A 204 -2.76 -11.59 -15.05
CA LEU A 204 -2.65 -10.79 -13.83
C LEU A 204 -3.64 -11.21 -12.74
N ALA A 205 -4.64 -12.04 -13.06
CA ALA A 205 -5.66 -12.45 -12.11
C ALA A 205 -5.08 -13.11 -10.83
N PRO A 206 -4.17 -14.09 -10.90
CA PRO A 206 -3.58 -14.69 -9.70
C PRO A 206 -2.87 -13.66 -8.83
N THR A 207 -2.08 -12.75 -9.44
CA THR A 207 -1.39 -11.68 -8.72
C THR A 207 -2.39 -10.74 -8.04
N GLY A 208 -3.45 -10.34 -8.74
CA GLY A 208 -4.50 -9.48 -8.19
C GLY A 208 -5.23 -10.13 -7.02
N VAL A 209 -5.60 -11.41 -7.15
CA VAL A 209 -6.29 -12.17 -6.09
C VAL A 209 -5.41 -12.32 -4.85
N ILE A 210 -4.17 -12.80 -5.03
CA ILE A 210 -3.25 -13.03 -3.91
C ILE A 210 -2.91 -11.70 -3.23
N THR A 211 -2.63 -10.64 -4.00
CA THR A 211 -2.34 -9.32 -3.44
C THR A 211 -3.56 -8.74 -2.72
N GLY A 212 -4.76 -8.87 -3.29
CA GLY A 212 -5.98 -8.40 -2.66
C GLY A 212 -6.27 -9.10 -1.33
N ILE A 213 -6.14 -10.42 -1.26
CA ILE A 213 -6.31 -11.20 -0.03
C ILE A 213 -5.24 -10.82 1.00
N ALA A 214 -3.97 -10.79 0.60
CA ALA A 214 -2.88 -10.49 1.51
C ALA A 214 -2.95 -9.05 2.05
N MET A 215 -3.32 -8.07 1.23
CA MET A 215 -3.51 -6.68 1.67
C MET A 215 -4.73 -6.53 2.58
N ALA A 216 -5.81 -7.30 2.35
CA ALA A 216 -6.92 -7.37 3.29
C ALA A 216 -6.48 -7.97 4.63
N GLY A 217 -5.73 -9.07 4.61
CA GLY A 217 -5.15 -9.68 5.81
C GLY A 217 -4.19 -8.75 6.54
N PHE A 218 -3.33 -8.03 5.81
CA PHE A 218 -2.44 -7.01 6.38
C PHE A 218 -3.25 -5.89 7.06
N ALA A 219 -4.28 -5.37 6.42
CA ALA A 219 -5.14 -4.33 7.01
C ALA A 219 -5.87 -4.82 8.27
N LEU A 220 -6.35 -6.07 8.27
CA LEU A 220 -6.98 -6.69 9.44
C LEU A 220 -5.96 -6.90 10.56
N SER A 221 -4.78 -7.43 10.27
CA SER A 221 -3.73 -7.59 11.28
C SER A 221 -3.30 -6.24 11.86
N ALA A 222 -3.13 -5.23 11.01
CA ALA A 222 -2.77 -3.88 11.43
C ALA A 222 -3.79 -3.26 12.38
N SER A 223 -5.07 -3.55 12.22
CA SER A 223 -6.11 -3.06 13.16
C SER A 223 -5.94 -3.56 14.60
N VAL A 224 -5.17 -4.64 14.79
CA VAL A 224 -4.88 -5.20 16.12
C VAL A 224 -3.59 -4.63 16.71
N TRP A 225 -2.49 -4.64 15.94
CA TRP A 225 -1.18 -4.25 16.48
C TRP A 225 -0.86 -2.76 16.33
N MET A 226 -1.45 -2.08 15.34
CA MET A 226 -1.14 -0.68 15.07
C MET A 226 -1.51 0.27 16.23
N PRO A 227 -2.66 0.12 16.92
CA PRO A 227 -2.98 0.93 18.09
C PRO A 227 -1.92 0.85 19.18
N GLU A 228 -1.38 -0.34 19.45
CA GLU A 228 -0.30 -0.54 20.43
C GLU A 228 0.99 0.16 20.01
N VAL A 229 1.37 0.00 18.73
CA VAL A 229 2.56 0.66 18.18
C VAL A 229 2.43 2.18 18.23
N VAL A 230 1.26 2.73 17.90
CA VAL A 230 1.04 4.18 17.95
C VAL A 230 1.12 4.69 19.37
N THR A 231 0.41 4.08 20.30
CA THR A 231 0.39 4.53 21.72
C THR A 231 1.77 4.41 22.38
N SER A 232 2.50 3.33 22.11
CA SER A 232 3.85 3.13 22.65
C SER A 232 4.84 4.16 22.07
N ASN A 233 4.81 4.42 20.78
CA ASN A 233 5.68 5.41 20.16
C ASN A 233 5.28 6.85 20.56
N GLU A 234 3.97 7.15 20.68
CA GLU A 234 3.49 8.45 21.14
C GLU A 234 3.95 8.74 22.56
N ALA A 235 3.89 7.75 23.46
CA ALA A 235 4.36 7.88 24.83
C ALA A 235 5.86 8.15 24.93
N GLN A 236 6.66 7.64 24.00
CA GLN A 236 8.13 7.80 23.99
C GLN A 236 8.59 9.07 23.26
N PHE A 237 7.96 9.41 22.15
CA PHE A 237 8.43 10.42 21.21
C PHE A 237 7.37 11.48 20.85
N GLY A 238 6.21 11.47 21.49
CA GLY A 238 5.11 12.38 21.17
C GLY A 238 4.63 12.24 19.72
N LEU A 239 4.32 13.35 19.08
CA LEU A 239 3.84 13.36 17.68
C LEU A 239 4.82 12.74 16.68
N PHE A 240 6.11 12.82 16.96
CA PHE A 240 7.12 12.17 16.12
C PHE A 240 6.98 10.64 16.17
N GLY A 241 6.59 10.10 17.32
CA GLY A 241 6.28 8.68 17.48
C GLY A 241 5.12 8.21 16.62
N VAL A 242 4.07 9.02 16.50
CA VAL A 242 2.95 8.73 15.57
C VAL A 242 3.44 8.67 14.12
N ALA A 243 4.30 9.61 13.71
CA ALA A 243 4.88 9.60 12.37
C ALA A 243 5.73 8.33 12.11
N LEU A 244 6.52 7.89 13.09
CA LEU A 244 7.30 6.64 13.01
C LEU A 244 6.40 5.42 12.88
N ALA A 245 5.29 5.36 13.63
CA ALA A 245 4.32 4.29 13.53
C ALA A 245 3.69 4.22 12.13
N LEU A 246 3.31 5.37 11.55
CA LEU A 246 2.80 5.44 10.19
C LEU A 246 3.82 4.99 9.15
N VAL A 247 5.08 5.42 9.26
CA VAL A 247 6.16 4.97 8.37
C VAL A 247 6.35 3.46 8.46
N THR A 248 6.29 2.89 9.66
CA THR A 248 6.37 1.43 9.87
C THR A 248 5.22 0.72 9.16
N TRP A 249 4.00 1.23 9.28
CA TRP A 249 2.83 0.67 8.60
C TRP A 249 2.96 0.73 7.07
N PHE A 250 3.33 1.90 6.53
CA PHE A 250 3.56 2.05 5.09
C PHE A 250 4.68 1.15 4.59
N SER A 251 5.74 0.93 5.40
CA SER A 251 6.84 0.03 5.05
C SER A 251 6.38 -1.42 4.97
N GLY A 252 5.55 -1.86 5.92
CA GLY A 252 4.93 -3.19 5.87
C GLY A 252 4.05 -3.37 4.64
N ALA A 253 3.17 -2.40 4.36
CA ALA A 253 2.31 -2.42 3.17
C ALA A 253 3.13 -2.43 1.87
N ALA A 254 4.14 -1.58 1.75
CA ALA A 254 5.03 -1.53 0.60
C ALA A 254 5.77 -2.85 0.37
N THR A 255 6.30 -3.45 1.44
CA THR A 255 6.95 -4.77 1.40
C THR A 255 5.98 -5.85 0.91
N CYS A 256 4.77 -5.90 1.45
CA CYS A 256 3.74 -6.81 0.97
C CYS A 256 3.48 -6.64 -0.53
N ILE A 257 3.27 -5.41 -1.00
CA ILE A 257 3.02 -5.14 -2.42
C ILE A 257 4.19 -5.61 -3.30
N LEU A 258 5.44 -5.31 -2.89
CA LEU A 258 6.62 -5.72 -3.66
C LEU A 258 6.74 -7.24 -3.74
N VAL A 259 6.67 -7.93 -2.61
CA VAL A 259 6.79 -9.40 -2.55
C VAL A 259 5.70 -10.06 -3.38
N LEU A 260 4.45 -9.61 -3.23
CA LEU A 260 3.31 -10.18 -3.93
C LEU A 260 3.32 -9.89 -5.43
N SER A 261 3.93 -8.78 -5.85
CA SER A 261 4.12 -8.48 -7.28
C SER A 261 5.06 -9.46 -7.98
N LEU A 262 5.86 -10.24 -7.22
CA LEU A 262 6.82 -11.23 -7.72
C LEU A 262 6.26 -12.66 -7.77
N ILE A 263 5.10 -12.94 -7.18
CA ILE A 263 4.56 -14.32 -7.06
C ILE A 263 4.22 -14.96 -8.41
N HIS A 264 4.07 -14.18 -9.47
CA HIS A 264 3.77 -14.71 -10.81
C HIS A 264 4.97 -15.42 -11.49
N ILE A 265 6.14 -15.39 -10.85
CA ILE A 265 7.39 -16.00 -11.34
C ILE A 265 7.39 -17.49 -10.98
#